data_e6991549b88cb8489b030e07c1bcefef
#
_entry.id   e6991549b88cb8489b030e07c1bcefef
#
_cell.length_a   1.000
_cell.length_b   1.000
_cell.length_c   1.000
_cell.angle_alpha   90.00
_cell.angle_beta   90.00
_cell.angle_gamma   90.00
#
_symmetry.space_group_name_H-M   'P 1'
#
loop_
_entity.id
_entity.type
_entity.pdbx_description
1 polymer ?
#
loop_
_entity_poly.entity_id
_entity_poly.type
_entity_poly.pdbx_seq_one_letter_code
_entity_poly.pdbx_strand_id
1 'polypeptide(L)'
;MDTFQVLLGEDFIFTLSEGIIHAGGTGWHHDAVAPDGLFSMRAAIYLNPLGPNNGCLNVIPGSHCSEFREALGKTIKGIDARAEDIPGRHAICTDPGDVIFMNHKVYHSALGDWPGRR
;
A
#
# COMPACT_ATOMS: atom_id res chain seq x y z
N MET A 1 5.40 7.54 -23.66
CA MET A 1 4.15 7.74 -22.90
C MET A 1 4.49 7.50 -21.43
N ASP A 2 4.19 8.44 -20.57
CA ASP A 2 4.49 8.35 -19.16
C ASP A 2 3.58 7.31 -18.49
N THR A 3 4.10 6.55 -17.53
CA THR A 3 3.34 5.53 -16.80
C THR A 3 2.09 6.13 -16.12
N PHE A 4 2.20 7.33 -15.59
CA PHE A 4 1.05 8.00 -14.99
C PHE A 4 -0.04 8.33 -16.01
N GLN A 5 0.32 8.79 -17.20
CA GLN A 5 -0.65 9.05 -18.26
C GLN A 5 -1.38 7.79 -18.71
N VAL A 6 -0.65 6.66 -18.77
CA VAL A 6 -1.26 5.35 -19.10
C VAL A 6 -2.28 4.90 -18.05
N LEU A 7 -1.96 5.12 -16.79
CA LEU A 7 -2.77 4.62 -15.66
C LEU A 7 -3.90 5.57 -15.25
N LEU A 8 -3.69 6.88 -15.39
CA LEU A 8 -4.60 7.92 -14.90
C LEU A 8 -5.31 8.71 -16.01
N GLY A 9 -4.85 8.62 -17.25
CA GLY A 9 -5.28 9.50 -18.32
C GLY A 9 -4.39 10.75 -18.44
N GLU A 10 -4.64 11.57 -19.45
CA GLU A 10 -3.81 12.76 -19.72
C GLU A 10 -4.05 13.91 -18.74
N ASP A 11 -5.24 13.97 -18.15
CA ASP A 11 -5.70 15.07 -17.29
C ASP A 11 -5.53 14.77 -15.78
N PHE A 12 -4.56 13.94 -15.39
CA PHE A 12 -4.34 13.65 -13.99
C PHE A 12 -3.77 14.86 -13.23
N ILE A 13 -4.12 14.95 -11.94
CA ILE A 13 -3.64 16.00 -11.05
C ILE A 13 -2.65 15.40 -10.06
N PHE A 14 -1.45 15.97 -9.99
CA PHE A 14 -0.51 15.69 -8.94
C PHE A 14 -0.91 16.43 -7.66
N THR A 15 -1.16 15.70 -6.59
CA THR A 15 -1.68 16.29 -5.34
C THR A 15 -0.60 16.59 -4.32
N LEU A 16 0.31 15.65 -4.08
CA LEU A 16 1.43 15.84 -3.16
C LEU A 16 2.53 14.80 -3.35
N SER A 17 3.72 15.09 -2.82
CA SER A 17 4.77 14.09 -2.56
C SER A 17 5.33 14.29 -1.15
N GLU A 18 5.80 13.20 -0.57
CA GLU A 18 6.44 13.20 0.74
C GLU A 18 7.60 12.19 0.78
N GLY A 19 8.62 12.50 1.57
CA GLY A 19 9.68 11.56 1.92
C GLY A 19 9.43 11.03 3.33
N ILE A 20 9.35 9.72 3.49
CA ILE A 20 9.04 9.09 4.77
C ILE A 20 10.20 8.18 5.19
N ILE A 21 10.68 8.37 6.41
CA ILE A 21 11.53 7.40 7.09
C ILE A 21 10.65 6.70 8.12
N HIS A 22 10.29 5.46 7.83
CA HIS A 22 9.50 4.68 8.76
C HIS A 22 10.36 4.13 9.89
N ALA A 23 9.95 4.37 11.12
CA ALA A 23 10.59 3.87 12.35
C ALA A 23 9.82 2.69 12.98
N GLY A 24 8.96 2.02 12.24
CA GLY A 24 8.15 0.89 12.71
C GLY A 24 7.11 0.47 11.68
N GLY A 25 6.42 -0.63 11.95
CA GLY A 25 5.35 -1.10 11.08
C GLY A 25 4.12 -0.21 11.12
N THR A 26 3.42 -0.11 10.00
CA THR A 26 2.07 0.45 9.93
C THR A 26 1.05 -0.67 9.94
N GLY A 27 -0.03 -0.51 10.69
CA GLY A 27 -1.12 -1.48 10.68
C GLY A 27 -1.85 -1.51 9.33
N TRP A 28 -2.70 -2.51 9.15
CA TRP A 28 -3.52 -2.66 7.94
C TRP A 28 -4.52 -1.51 7.81
N HIS A 29 -4.49 -0.83 6.68
CA HIS A 29 -5.36 0.29 6.35
C HIS A 29 -5.47 0.48 4.83
N HIS A 30 -6.36 1.30 4.40
CA HIS A 30 -6.34 1.92 3.07
C HIS A 30 -6.12 3.43 3.25
N ASP A 31 -5.57 4.07 2.26
CA ASP A 31 -5.37 5.52 2.30
C ASP A 31 -6.70 6.27 2.20
N ALA A 32 -6.66 7.58 2.49
CA ALA A 32 -7.79 8.45 2.27
C ALA A 32 -8.23 8.40 0.80
N VAL A 33 -9.50 8.22 0.58
CA VAL A 33 -10.07 7.97 -0.75
C VAL A 33 -10.40 9.28 -1.41
N ALA A 34 -10.08 9.40 -2.69
CA ALA A 34 -10.64 10.46 -3.52
C ALA A 34 -12.18 10.42 -3.50
N PRO A 35 -12.85 11.55 -3.72
CA PRO A 35 -14.30 11.60 -3.86
C PRO A 35 -14.82 10.54 -4.84
N ASP A 36 -16.05 10.11 -4.65
CA ASP A 36 -16.67 9.10 -5.50
C ASP A 36 -16.59 9.51 -6.98
N GLY A 37 -16.27 8.54 -7.81
CA GLY A 37 -16.08 8.73 -9.25
C GLY A 37 -14.67 9.15 -9.68
N LEU A 38 -13.78 9.48 -8.74
CA LEU A 38 -12.39 9.78 -9.05
C LEU A 38 -11.49 8.58 -8.75
N PHE A 39 -10.64 8.24 -9.70
CA PHE A 39 -9.57 7.28 -9.50
C PHE A 39 -8.35 7.99 -8.92
N SER A 40 -7.77 7.43 -7.87
CA SER A 40 -6.54 7.94 -7.29
C SER A 40 -5.54 6.83 -7.01
N MET A 41 -4.26 7.14 -7.16
CA MET A 41 -3.18 6.20 -6.92
C MET A 41 -2.00 6.85 -6.22
N ARG A 42 -1.21 6.03 -5.58
CA ARG A 42 0.09 6.36 -5.02
C ARG A 42 1.17 5.69 -5.84
N ALA A 43 2.28 6.40 -6.06
CA ALA A 43 3.54 5.81 -6.47
C ALA A 43 4.49 5.84 -5.27
N ALA A 44 4.99 4.69 -4.84
CA ALA A 44 5.98 4.58 -3.78
C ALA A 44 7.32 4.18 -4.40
N ILE A 45 8.35 4.99 -4.17
CA ILE A 45 9.72 4.74 -4.63
C ILE A 45 10.52 4.27 -3.42
N TYR A 46 11.14 3.11 -3.54
CA TYR A 46 11.92 2.52 -2.46
C TYR A 46 13.41 2.77 -2.68
N LEU A 47 14.08 3.25 -1.61
CA LEU A 47 15.51 3.59 -1.62
C LEU A 47 16.37 2.52 -0.93
N ASN A 48 15.74 1.50 -0.37
CA ASN A 48 16.39 0.39 0.32
C ASN A 48 15.76 -0.93 -0.09
N PRO A 49 16.52 -2.04 -0.06
CA PRO A 49 15.95 -3.35 -0.29
C PRO A 49 15.03 -3.72 0.87
N LEU A 50 13.80 -4.10 0.56
CA LEU A 50 12.79 -4.51 1.53
C LEU A 50 12.28 -5.92 1.22
N GLY A 51 12.10 -6.69 2.28
CA GLY A 51 11.55 -8.02 2.26
C GLY A 51 10.58 -8.26 3.44
N PRO A 52 10.07 -9.47 3.58
CA PRO A 52 9.03 -9.79 4.58
C PRO A 52 9.42 -9.48 6.03
N ASN A 53 10.72 -9.53 6.34
CA ASN A 53 11.24 -9.38 7.70
C ASN A 53 11.76 -7.97 8.02
N ASN A 54 11.75 -7.05 7.05
CA ASN A 54 12.31 -5.72 7.25
C ASN A 54 11.43 -4.59 6.73
N GLY A 55 10.11 -4.79 6.75
CA GLY A 55 9.14 -3.75 6.51
C GLY A 55 8.75 -3.52 5.06
N CYS A 56 8.75 -4.56 4.24
CA CYS A 56 8.20 -4.46 2.90
C CYS A 56 6.70 -4.11 2.93
N LEU A 57 6.23 -3.57 1.82
CA LEU A 57 4.80 -3.35 1.63
C LEU A 57 4.08 -4.70 1.53
N ASN A 58 3.03 -4.83 2.32
CA ASN A 58 2.09 -5.93 2.22
C ASN A 58 0.76 -5.40 1.68
N VAL A 59 0.15 -6.13 0.79
CA VAL A 59 -1.13 -5.76 0.16
C VAL A 59 -2.10 -6.93 0.19
N ILE A 60 -3.38 -6.63 0.10
CA ILE A 60 -4.41 -7.62 -0.18
C ILE A 60 -4.95 -7.34 -1.58
N PRO A 61 -4.53 -8.12 -2.59
CA PRO A 61 -4.98 -7.93 -3.97
C PRO A 61 -6.51 -7.98 -4.08
N GLY A 62 -7.09 -7.08 -4.89
CA GLY A 62 -8.54 -6.99 -5.06
C GLY A 62 -9.28 -6.17 -4.02
N SER A 63 -8.65 -5.81 -2.89
CA SER A 63 -9.31 -5.09 -1.79
C SER A 63 -9.72 -3.65 -2.12
N HIS A 64 -9.35 -3.12 -3.30
CA HIS A 64 -9.85 -1.86 -3.82
C HIS A 64 -11.33 -1.96 -4.28
N CYS A 65 -11.82 -3.16 -4.59
CA CYS A 65 -13.22 -3.39 -4.95
C CYS A 65 -14.10 -3.36 -3.69
N SER A 66 -15.20 -2.63 -3.73
CA SER A 66 -16.08 -2.41 -2.56
C SER A 66 -16.63 -3.72 -1.99
N GLU A 67 -17.14 -4.59 -2.84
CA GLU A 67 -17.71 -5.89 -2.42
C GLU A 67 -16.70 -6.78 -1.71
N PHE A 68 -15.50 -6.88 -2.29
CA PHE A 68 -14.42 -7.66 -1.67
C PHE A 68 -13.96 -7.02 -0.35
N ARG A 69 -13.88 -5.70 -0.28
CA ARG A 69 -13.49 -4.97 0.93
C ARG A 69 -14.49 -5.16 2.06
N GLU A 70 -15.79 -5.18 1.79
CA GLU A 70 -16.81 -5.48 2.79
C GLU A 70 -16.68 -6.90 3.34
N ALA A 71 -16.47 -7.88 2.46
CA ALA A 71 -16.24 -9.27 2.85
C ALA A 71 -14.95 -9.39 3.67
N LEU A 72 -13.88 -8.75 3.24
CA LEU A 72 -12.61 -8.70 3.96
C LEU A 72 -12.78 -8.07 5.34
N GLY A 73 -13.48 -6.94 5.45
CA GLY A 73 -13.74 -6.26 6.71
C GLY A 73 -14.48 -7.14 7.72
N LYS A 74 -15.37 -8.02 7.26
CA LYS A 74 -16.03 -9.01 8.12
C LYS A 74 -15.05 -10.11 8.59
N THR A 75 -14.15 -10.53 7.71
CA THR A 75 -13.16 -11.58 7.99
C THR A 75 -12.08 -11.11 8.96
N ILE A 76 -11.61 -9.87 8.81
CA ILE A 76 -10.54 -9.31 9.65
C ILE A 76 -11.06 -8.60 10.90
N LYS A 77 -12.37 -8.53 11.09
CA LYS A 77 -12.97 -7.91 12.28
C LYS A 77 -12.51 -8.65 13.54
N GLY A 78 -11.78 -7.95 14.41
CA GLY A 78 -11.20 -8.52 15.63
C GLY A 78 -9.80 -9.10 15.46
N ILE A 79 -9.24 -9.10 14.26
CA ILE A 79 -7.82 -9.37 14.02
C ILE A 79 -7.02 -8.13 14.39
N ASP A 80 -5.87 -8.31 15.05
CA ASP A 80 -4.95 -7.22 15.31
C ASP A 80 -4.58 -6.51 14.00
N ALA A 81 -4.64 -5.19 13.99
CA ALA A 81 -4.27 -4.38 12.83
C ALA A 81 -2.81 -4.63 12.37
N ARG A 82 -2.00 -5.24 13.20
CA ARG A 82 -0.61 -5.64 12.90
C ARG A 82 -0.44 -7.13 12.61
N ALA A 83 -1.54 -7.88 12.52
CA ALA A 83 -1.46 -9.31 12.25
C ALA A 83 -0.76 -9.59 10.93
N GLU A 84 0.20 -10.48 10.97
CA GLU A 84 0.92 -10.94 9.78
C GLU A 84 0.12 -11.97 8.99
N ASP A 85 -0.79 -12.67 9.65
CA ASP A 85 -1.54 -13.80 9.07
C ASP A 85 -2.93 -13.40 8.57
N ILE A 86 -3.01 -12.29 7.84
CA ILE A 86 -4.27 -11.93 7.18
C ILE A 86 -4.42 -12.76 5.90
N PRO A 87 -5.55 -13.45 5.72
CA PRO A 87 -5.81 -14.24 4.51
C PRO A 87 -5.71 -13.39 3.24
N GLY A 88 -4.98 -13.89 2.25
CA GLY A 88 -4.78 -13.19 0.99
C GLY A 88 -3.67 -12.13 1.00
N ARG A 89 -2.95 -11.99 2.11
CA ARG A 89 -1.77 -11.13 2.18
C ARG A 89 -0.72 -11.50 1.13
N HIS A 90 -0.19 -10.50 0.46
CA HIS A 90 0.94 -10.62 -0.44
C HIS A 90 2.02 -9.61 -0.06
N ALA A 91 3.22 -10.09 0.23
CA ALA A 91 4.38 -9.27 0.54
C ALA A 91 5.09 -8.87 -0.77
N ILE A 92 5.33 -7.57 -0.95
CA ILE A 92 6.03 -7.05 -2.12
C ILE A 92 7.46 -6.72 -1.73
N CYS A 93 8.40 -7.58 -2.14
CA CYS A 93 9.82 -7.31 -1.98
C CYS A 93 10.26 -6.27 -3.01
N THR A 94 11.15 -5.37 -2.61
CA THR A 94 11.64 -4.29 -3.47
C THR A 94 13.15 -4.13 -3.36
N ASP A 95 13.76 -3.75 -4.46
CA ASP A 95 15.14 -3.26 -4.52
C ASP A 95 15.18 -1.73 -4.63
N PRO A 96 16.32 -1.08 -4.33
CA PRO A 96 16.46 0.36 -4.47
C PRO A 96 16.18 0.83 -5.90
N GLY A 97 15.23 1.75 -6.03
CA GLY A 97 14.77 2.28 -7.32
C GLY A 97 13.49 1.64 -7.85
N ASP A 98 13.01 0.56 -7.22
CA ASP A 98 11.69 0.02 -7.57
C ASP A 98 10.59 1.03 -7.25
N VAL A 99 9.58 1.05 -8.12
CA VAL A 99 8.41 1.90 -7.99
C VAL A 99 7.16 1.03 -7.97
N ILE A 100 6.40 1.15 -6.89
CA ILE A 100 5.10 0.48 -6.75
C ILE A 100 4.00 1.50 -7.02
N PHE A 101 3.15 1.21 -8.01
CA PHE A 101 1.92 1.95 -8.26
C PHE A 101 0.76 1.23 -7.61
N MET A 102 0.04 1.92 -6.75
CA MET A 102 -1.03 1.33 -5.96
C MET A 102 -2.26 2.24 -5.93
N ASN A 103 -3.43 1.64 -6.15
CA ASN A 103 -4.70 2.33 -5.92
C ASN A 103 -4.84 2.63 -4.41
N HIS A 104 -5.22 3.86 -4.04
CA HIS A 104 -5.39 4.28 -2.66
C HIS A 104 -6.38 3.43 -1.84
N LYS A 105 -7.31 2.77 -2.52
CA LYS A 105 -8.31 1.89 -1.89
C LYS A 105 -7.77 0.50 -1.55
N VAL A 106 -6.58 0.12 -2.02
CA VAL A 106 -5.97 -1.17 -1.68
C VAL A 106 -5.65 -1.23 -0.20
N TYR A 107 -6.07 -2.29 0.46
CA TYR A 107 -5.75 -2.55 1.86
C TYR A 107 -4.29 -2.99 1.95
N HIS A 108 -3.51 -2.27 2.73
CA HIS A 108 -2.08 -2.46 2.79
C HIS A 108 -1.50 -2.20 4.19
N SER A 109 -0.29 -2.66 4.40
CA SER A 109 0.47 -2.45 5.64
C SER A 109 1.97 -2.52 5.35
N ALA A 110 2.78 -2.01 6.27
CA ALA A 110 4.22 -2.30 6.34
C ALA A 110 4.47 -3.01 7.66
N LEU A 111 4.79 -4.29 7.59
CA LEU A 111 4.97 -5.16 8.75
C LEU A 111 6.44 -5.54 8.92
N GLY A 112 6.81 -5.90 10.14
CA GLY A 112 8.15 -6.33 10.50
C GLY A 112 8.87 -5.35 11.42
N ASP A 113 9.82 -5.87 12.17
CA ASP A 113 10.72 -5.08 12.99
C ASP A 113 11.85 -4.51 12.11
N TRP A 114 12.16 -3.25 12.30
CA TRP A 114 13.20 -2.55 11.56
C TRP A 114 14.37 -2.19 12.46
N PRO A 115 15.16 -3.18 12.89
CA PRO A 115 16.33 -2.89 13.69
C PRO A 115 17.34 -2.11 12.85
N GLY A 116 17.60 -0.87 13.21
CA GLY A 116 18.71 -0.09 12.65
C GLY A 116 18.35 1.01 11.65
N ARG A 117 17.10 1.32 11.40
CA ARG A 117 16.74 2.58 10.72
C ARG A 117 16.56 3.70 11.74
N ARG A 118 17.57 4.51 11.83
CA ARG A 118 17.57 5.81 12.51
C ARG A 118 17.66 6.91 11.47
#